data_a456908c8a6ae233b6701255d610478a
#
_entry.id   a456908c8a6ae233b6701255d610478a
#
_cell.length_a   1.000
_cell.length_b   1.000
_cell.length_c   1.000
_cell.angle_alpha   90.00
_cell.angle_beta   90.00
_cell.angle_gamma   90.00
#
_symmetry.space_group_name_H-M   'P 1'
#
loop_
_entity.id
_entity.type
_entity.pdbx_description
1 polymer ?
#
loop_
_entity_poly.entity_id
_entity_poly.type
_entity_poly.pdbx_seq_one_letter_code
_entity_poly.pdbx_strand_id
1 'polypeptide(L)'
;MSLYLSGTRVLSIALLSLGLAACGGEQEVAKTFDPVAFHSDDECHVCGMILEEYPGPKGQAVTDKQARKFCSVAEMFGWYLQPENQHQNFTLYVHDMQHGNWDEPSNEHLIDAKQAYFVVASTLQGAMGAALASFADEHSAQQFAAEQGGKVLRFADIDQTLLQSAASNMQGMSHGMQHH
;
A
#
# COMPACT_ATOMS: atom_id res chain seq x y z
N MET A 1 -25.55 -14.85 -89.28
CA MET A 1 -24.36 -15.66 -89.52
C MET A 1 -23.39 -15.33 -88.38
N SER A 2 -23.00 -16.35 -87.66
CA SER A 2 -21.88 -16.48 -86.67
C SER A 2 -21.99 -15.63 -85.40
N LEU A 3 -22.42 -16.16 -84.27
CA LEU A 3 -21.71 -16.97 -83.28
C LEU A 3 -20.37 -16.36 -82.83
N TYR A 4 -20.30 -15.94 -81.57
CA TYR A 4 -19.27 -16.54 -80.67
C TYR A 4 -19.62 -16.23 -79.19
N LEU A 5 -19.73 -17.32 -78.47
CA LEU A 5 -19.66 -17.43 -77.01
C LEU A 5 -18.31 -16.94 -76.51
N SER A 6 -18.33 -16.33 -75.37
CA SER A 6 -17.23 -16.45 -74.40
C SER A 6 -17.73 -15.94 -73.05
N GLY A 7 -18.04 -16.71 -72.08
CA GLY A 7 -17.01 -17.29 -71.26
C GLY A 7 -17.07 -16.59 -69.96
N THR A 8 -18.14 -16.86 -69.17
CA THR A 8 -18.30 -16.45 -67.76
C THR A 8 -17.15 -17.05 -66.93
N ARG A 9 -16.22 -16.23 -66.59
CA ARG A 9 -15.28 -16.55 -65.50
C ARG A 9 -15.87 -16.07 -64.20
N VAL A 10 -16.46 -17.00 -63.48
CA VAL A 10 -16.84 -16.86 -62.09
C VAL A 10 -15.57 -16.78 -61.26
N LEU A 11 -15.19 -15.61 -60.87
CA LEU A 11 -14.09 -15.40 -59.96
C LEU A 11 -14.62 -15.60 -58.54
N SER A 12 -14.43 -16.80 -58.02
CA SER A 12 -14.70 -17.13 -56.62
C SER A 12 -13.74 -16.33 -55.73
N ILE A 13 -14.22 -15.22 -55.19
CA ILE A 13 -13.52 -14.53 -54.11
C ILE A 13 -13.77 -15.28 -52.83
N ALA A 14 -12.82 -16.13 -52.46
CA ALA A 14 -12.76 -16.73 -51.15
C ALA A 14 -12.49 -15.60 -50.15
N LEU A 15 -13.53 -15.17 -49.42
CA LEU A 15 -13.37 -14.33 -48.25
C LEU A 15 -12.62 -15.11 -47.18
N LEU A 16 -11.34 -14.84 -47.07
CA LEU A 16 -10.51 -15.27 -45.96
C LEU A 16 -10.88 -14.36 -44.75
N SER A 17 -11.90 -14.77 -43.99
CA SER A 17 -12.23 -14.18 -42.72
C SER A 17 -11.11 -14.50 -41.72
N LEU A 18 -10.11 -13.59 -41.60
CA LEU A 18 -9.18 -13.57 -40.47
C LEU A 18 -9.98 -13.28 -39.20
N GLY A 19 -10.30 -14.31 -38.46
CA GLY A 19 -10.74 -14.18 -37.08
C GLY A 19 -9.63 -13.53 -36.27
N LEU A 20 -9.75 -12.24 -35.96
CA LEU A 20 -9.00 -11.65 -34.86
C LEU A 20 -9.50 -12.35 -33.59
N ALA A 21 -8.76 -13.35 -33.14
CA ALA A 21 -8.84 -13.83 -31.78
C ALA A 21 -8.35 -12.64 -30.89
N ALA A 22 -9.32 -11.85 -30.42
CA ALA A 22 -9.10 -10.94 -29.32
C ALA A 22 -8.68 -11.81 -28.12
N CYS A 23 -7.39 -11.89 -27.86
CA CYS A 23 -6.89 -12.26 -26.54
C CYS A 23 -7.36 -11.17 -25.59
N GLY A 24 -8.59 -11.27 -25.12
CA GLY A 24 -9.04 -10.64 -23.90
C GLY A 24 -8.26 -11.30 -22.78
N GLY A 25 -7.12 -10.72 -22.41
CA GLY A 25 -6.48 -11.06 -21.14
C GLY A 25 -7.51 -10.72 -20.07
N GLU A 26 -8.11 -11.74 -19.49
CA GLU A 26 -8.79 -11.62 -18.21
C GLU A 26 -7.74 -11.06 -17.27
N GLN A 27 -7.84 -9.78 -16.94
CA GLN A 27 -7.12 -9.23 -15.80
C GLN A 27 -7.64 -10.00 -14.60
N GLU A 28 -6.85 -10.95 -14.13
CA GLU A 28 -7.11 -11.64 -12.88
C GLU A 28 -7.17 -10.56 -11.79
N VAL A 29 -8.39 -10.22 -11.37
CA VAL A 29 -8.61 -9.26 -10.28
C VAL A 29 -7.90 -9.85 -9.06
N ALA A 30 -6.85 -9.20 -8.61
CA ALA A 30 -6.09 -9.67 -7.46
C ALA A 30 -7.06 -9.88 -6.29
N LYS A 31 -7.09 -11.10 -5.77
CA LYS A 31 -7.96 -11.46 -4.64
C LYS A 31 -7.59 -10.60 -3.45
N THR A 32 -8.56 -9.91 -2.88
CA THR A 32 -8.43 -9.16 -1.64
C THR A 32 -8.82 -10.03 -0.45
N PHE A 33 -8.23 -9.79 0.71
CA PHE A 33 -8.49 -10.50 1.96
C PHE A 33 -8.91 -9.47 2.99
N ASP A 34 -9.86 -9.82 3.85
CA ASP A 34 -10.36 -8.91 4.89
C ASP A 34 -9.31 -8.66 5.97
N PRO A 35 -9.35 -7.49 6.64
CA PRO A 35 -8.44 -7.20 7.74
C PRO A 35 -8.73 -8.11 8.94
N VAL A 36 -7.69 -8.38 9.72
CA VAL A 36 -7.77 -9.17 10.96
C VAL A 36 -7.68 -8.24 12.16
N ALA A 37 -8.49 -8.47 13.17
CA ALA A 37 -8.46 -7.67 14.40
C ALA A 37 -7.06 -7.69 15.06
N PHE A 38 -6.65 -6.54 15.60
CA PHE A 38 -5.49 -6.47 16.48
C PHE A 38 -5.90 -6.88 17.91
N HIS A 39 -5.03 -7.60 18.60
CA HIS A 39 -5.19 -8.05 19.97
C HIS A 39 -4.03 -7.57 20.84
N SER A 40 -4.23 -7.51 22.14
CA SER A 40 -3.25 -6.96 23.09
C SER A 40 -1.94 -7.75 23.18
N ASP A 41 -1.96 -9.02 22.80
CA ASP A 41 -0.81 -9.92 22.77
C ASP A 41 -0.19 -10.09 21.39
N ASP A 42 -0.62 -9.32 20.41
CA ASP A 42 -0.02 -9.36 19.06
C ASP A 42 1.41 -8.84 19.05
N GLU A 43 2.27 -9.61 18.43
CA GLU A 43 3.67 -9.27 18.22
C GLU A 43 3.94 -8.76 16.80
N CYS A 44 4.88 -7.84 16.69
CA CYS A 44 5.37 -7.37 15.40
C CYS A 44 6.10 -8.49 14.65
N HIS A 45 5.69 -8.74 13.42
CA HIS A 45 6.27 -9.77 12.55
C HIS A 45 7.79 -9.60 12.32
N VAL A 46 8.30 -8.38 12.38
CA VAL A 46 9.71 -8.08 12.11
C VAL A 46 10.56 -8.02 13.37
N CYS A 47 10.10 -7.28 14.39
CA CYS A 47 10.93 -7.01 15.57
C CYS A 47 10.49 -7.75 16.85
N GLY A 48 9.33 -8.42 16.83
CA GLY A 48 8.83 -9.19 17.99
C GLY A 48 8.30 -8.35 19.16
N MET A 49 8.20 -7.02 19.02
CA MET A 49 7.62 -6.17 20.07
C MET A 49 6.10 -6.34 20.13
N ILE A 50 5.54 -6.27 21.35
CA ILE A 50 4.09 -6.23 21.55
C ILE A 50 3.54 -4.92 20.96
N LEU A 51 2.56 -5.03 20.08
CA LEU A 51 2.09 -3.90 19.29
C LEU A 51 1.43 -2.82 20.14
N GLU A 52 0.66 -3.22 21.16
CA GLU A 52 -0.09 -2.32 22.03
C GLU A 52 0.80 -1.41 22.89
N GLU A 53 2.04 -1.83 23.16
CA GLU A 53 2.97 -1.07 24.01
C GLU A 53 3.54 0.20 23.33
N TYR A 54 3.28 0.39 22.04
CA TYR A 54 3.88 1.48 21.27
C TYR A 54 2.84 2.36 20.62
N PRO A 55 3.07 3.68 20.56
CA PRO A 55 2.15 4.63 19.94
C PRO A 55 2.18 4.55 18.40
N GLY A 56 1.22 5.22 17.79
CA GLY A 56 1.10 5.40 16.36
C GLY A 56 0.40 4.25 15.63
N PRO A 57 0.00 4.50 14.38
CA PRO A 57 -0.75 3.55 13.58
C PRO A 57 0.05 2.28 13.29
N LYS A 58 -0.65 1.16 13.36
CA LYS A 58 -0.13 -0.17 13.02
C LYS A 58 -0.49 -0.52 11.59
N GLY A 59 0.19 -1.51 11.05
CA GLY A 59 -0.12 -2.08 9.75
C GLY A 59 -0.24 -3.58 9.79
N GLN A 60 -0.89 -4.15 8.78
CA GLN A 60 -0.94 -5.59 8.56
C GLN A 60 -0.90 -5.96 7.09
N ALA A 61 -0.32 -7.10 6.80
CA ALA A 61 -0.30 -7.73 5.48
C ALA A 61 -1.06 -9.06 5.57
N VAL A 62 -2.19 -9.15 4.85
CA VAL A 62 -3.14 -10.27 4.98
C VAL A 62 -3.14 -11.12 3.71
N THR A 63 -3.17 -12.43 3.90
CA THR A 63 -3.40 -13.45 2.86
C THR A 63 -4.57 -14.35 3.29
N ASP A 64 -4.91 -15.34 2.48
CA ASP A 64 -5.89 -16.37 2.82
C ASP A 64 -5.47 -17.31 3.97
N LYS A 65 -4.19 -17.29 4.36
CA LYS A 65 -3.62 -18.21 5.36
C LYS A 65 -3.19 -17.52 6.64
N GLN A 66 -2.82 -16.25 6.58
CA GLN A 66 -2.23 -15.55 7.72
C GLN A 66 -2.32 -14.04 7.57
N ALA A 67 -2.28 -13.36 8.71
CA ALA A 67 -2.02 -11.94 8.80
C ALA A 67 -0.64 -11.73 9.47
N ARG A 68 0.19 -10.89 8.86
CA ARG A 68 1.41 -10.38 9.48
C ARG A 68 1.12 -9.00 10.00
N LYS A 69 1.37 -8.76 11.26
CA LYS A 69 1.10 -7.49 11.94
C LYS A 69 2.42 -6.76 12.22
N PHE A 70 2.39 -5.45 12.19
CA PHE A 70 3.59 -4.60 12.29
C PHE A 70 3.36 -3.50 13.31
N CYS A 71 4.37 -3.21 14.11
CA CYS A 71 4.32 -2.20 15.17
C CYS A 71 4.18 -0.76 14.65
N SER A 72 4.44 -0.53 13.37
CA SER A 72 4.20 0.75 12.70
C SER A 72 3.92 0.57 11.21
N VAL A 73 3.33 1.58 10.61
CA VAL A 73 3.12 1.65 9.15
C VAL A 73 4.46 1.67 8.41
N ALA A 74 5.46 2.38 8.95
CA ALA A 74 6.80 2.43 8.37
C ALA A 74 7.47 1.05 8.35
N GLU A 75 7.33 0.26 9.42
CA GLU A 75 7.85 -1.10 9.50
C GLU A 75 7.18 -2.04 8.51
N MET A 76 5.85 -1.92 8.36
CA MET A 76 5.10 -2.66 7.33
C MET A 76 5.64 -2.36 5.93
N PHE A 77 5.85 -1.09 5.59
CA PHE A 77 6.40 -0.71 4.29
C PHE A 77 7.84 -1.19 4.13
N GLY A 78 8.68 -1.06 5.17
CA GLY A 78 10.06 -1.55 5.14
C GLY A 78 10.13 -3.05 4.81
N TRP A 79 9.21 -3.83 5.36
CA TRP A 79 9.05 -5.24 5.06
C TRP A 79 8.44 -5.49 3.68
N TYR A 80 7.34 -4.80 3.34
CA TYR A 80 6.62 -5.02 2.08
C TYR A 80 7.46 -4.66 0.85
N LEU A 81 8.28 -3.61 0.94
CA LEU A 81 9.15 -3.16 -0.16
C LEU A 81 10.34 -4.09 -0.44
N GLN A 82 10.53 -5.17 0.33
CA GLN A 82 11.49 -6.21 -0.04
C GLN A 82 10.99 -6.97 -1.28
N PRO A 83 11.86 -7.28 -2.25
CA PRO A 83 11.45 -7.90 -3.51
C PRO A 83 10.62 -9.18 -3.34
N GLU A 84 11.00 -10.03 -2.38
CA GLU A 84 10.32 -11.28 -2.09
C GLU A 84 8.88 -11.10 -1.58
N ASN A 85 8.57 -9.96 -0.97
CA ASN A 85 7.25 -9.67 -0.41
C ASN A 85 6.35 -8.99 -1.45
N GLN A 86 6.90 -8.14 -2.32
CA GLN A 86 6.15 -7.45 -3.37
C GLN A 86 5.51 -8.40 -4.39
N HIS A 87 6.10 -9.57 -4.60
CA HIS A 87 5.60 -10.58 -5.55
C HIS A 87 4.47 -11.45 -4.98
N GLN A 88 4.16 -11.29 -3.68
CA GLN A 88 3.09 -12.04 -3.03
C GLN A 88 1.78 -11.24 -3.05
N ASN A 89 0.66 -11.96 -3.13
CA ASN A 89 -0.65 -11.32 -3.11
C ASN A 89 -1.08 -11.03 -1.67
N PHE A 90 -0.62 -9.90 -1.14
CA PHE A 90 -1.07 -9.35 0.14
C PHE A 90 -2.11 -8.26 -0.06
N THR A 91 -3.14 -8.24 0.78
CA THR A 91 -3.92 -7.04 1.06
C THR A 91 -3.29 -6.34 2.26
N LEU A 92 -2.93 -5.08 2.09
CA LEU A 92 -2.27 -4.29 3.13
C LEU A 92 -3.28 -3.37 3.80
N TYR A 93 -3.33 -3.39 5.13
CA TYR A 93 -4.19 -2.51 5.91
C TYR A 93 -3.39 -1.70 6.90
N VAL A 94 -3.88 -0.50 7.18
CA VAL A 94 -3.32 0.43 8.16
C VAL A 94 -4.45 1.06 8.97
N HIS A 95 -4.16 1.54 10.19
CA HIS A 95 -5.13 2.31 10.97
C HIS A 95 -5.43 3.64 10.29
N ASP A 96 -6.71 4.03 10.28
CA ASP A 96 -7.11 5.38 9.88
C ASP A 96 -7.02 6.32 11.10
N MET A 97 -6.04 7.21 11.07
CA MET A 97 -5.77 8.14 12.17
C MET A 97 -6.79 9.27 12.28
N GLN A 98 -7.75 9.35 11.37
CA GLN A 98 -8.91 10.24 11.52
C GLN A 98 -9.81 9.81 12.68
N HIS A 99 -9.87 8.52 13.00
CA HIS A 99 -10.79 7.92 13.97
C HIS A 99 -10.11 7.42 15.26
N GLY A 100 -8.88 7.81 15.51
CA GLY A 100 -8.15 7.41 16.70
C GLY A 100 -7.28 8.56 17.22
N ASN A 101 -6.56 8.29 18.29
CA ASN A 101 -5.48 9.18 18.74
C ASN A 101 -4.14 8.47 18.52
N TRP A 102 -3.06 9.22 18.71
CA TRP A 102 -1.72 8.70 18.44
C TRP A 102 -1.31 7.56 19.39
N ASP A 103 -1.73 7.62 20.64
CA ASP A 103 -1.38 6.61 21.64
C ASP A 103 -2.26 5.36 21.53
N GLU A 104 -3.51 5.52 21.09
CA GLU A 104 -4.50 4.46 20.96
C GLU A 104 -5.20 4.53 19.60
N PRO A 105 -4.60 4.03 18.51
CA PRO A 105 -5.25 3.94 17.22
C PRO A 105 -6.47 3.02 17.25
N SER A 106 -7.54 3.40 16.55
CA SER A 106 -8.78 2.64 16.55
C SER A 106 -8.69 1.38 15.71
N ASN A 107 -8.76 0.21 16.34
CA ASN A 107 -8.80 -1.09 15.68
C ASN A 107 -10.07 -1.33 14.82
N GLU A 108 -11.10 -0.52 14.98
CA GLU A 108 -12.32 -0.60 14.18
C GLU A 108 -12.20 0.08 12.81
N HIS A 109 -11.16 0.93 12.63
CA HIS A 109 -10.98 1.73 11.43
C HIS A 109 -9.67 1.38 10.73
N LEU A 110 -9.69 0.21 10.07
CA LEU A 110 -8.61 -0.24 9.20
C LEU A 110 -8.95 0.06 7.74
N ILE A 111 -8.02 0.65 7.02
CA ILE A 111 -8.16 1.06 5.63
C ILE A 111 -7.14 0.36 4.73
N ASP A 112 -7.49 0.13 3.47
CA ASP A 112 -6.56 -0.39 2.46
C ASP A 112 -5.41 0.60 2.25
N ALA A 113 -4.19 0.16 2.55
CA ALA A 113 -3.00 0.99 2.44
C ALA A 113 -2.78 1.52 1.01
N LYS A 114 -3.18 0.78 -0.02
CA LYS A 114 -3.05 1.22 -1.42
C LYS A 114 -3.96 2.39 -1.78
N GLN A 115 -5.04 2.59 -1.01
CA GLN A 115 -5.98 3.70 -1.18
C GLN A 115 -5.69 4.86 -0.22
N ALA A 116 -4.93 4.64 0.84
CA ALA A 116 -4.66 5.59 1.90
C ALA A 116 -3.76 6.77 1.45
N TYR A 117 -3.82 7.83 2.25
CA TYR A 117 -2.89 8.95 2.26
C TYR A 117 -1.98 8.82 3.47
N PHE A 118 -0.72 9.19 3.30
CA PHE A 118 0.29 9.05 4.34
C PHE A 118 0.97 10.39 4.63
N VAL A 119 1.38 10.57 5.89
CA VAL A 119 2.18 11.73 6.31
C VAL A 119 3.39 11.25 7.09
N VAL A 120 4.59 11.59 6.61
CA VAL A 120 5.81 11.43 7.40
C VAL A 120 5.86 12.58 8.39
N ALA A 121 5.46 12.31 9.64
CA ALA A 121 5.45 13.32 10.69
C ALA A 121 6.85 13.50 11.29
N SER A 122 7.29 14.75 11.40
CA SER A 122 8.61 15.08 11.96
C SER A 122 8.61 15.23 13.48
N THR A 123 7.44 15.46 14.08
CA THR A 123 7.28 15.73 15.51
C THR A 123 6.85 14.52 16.34
N LEU A 124 6.32 13.48 15.68
CA LEU A 124 5.79 12.29 16.35
C LEU A 124 6.73 11.11 16.17
N GLN A 125 6.83 10.30 17.21
CA GLN A 125 7.59 9.06 17.21
C GLN A 125 6.67 7.87 17.07
N GLY A 126 7.07 6.90 16.24
CA GLY A 126 6.48 5.57 16.18
C GLY A 126 7.33 4.57 16.96
N ALA A 127 6.93 3.31 16.97
CA ALA A 127 7.61 2.22 17.69
C ALA A 127 9.12 2.08 17.33
N MET A 128 9.47 2.33 16.07
CA MET A 128 10.85 2.17 15.56
C MET A 128 11.44 3.47 15.00
N GLY A 129 11.02 4.63 15.50
CA GLY A 129 11.55 5.92 15.08
C GLY A 129 10.55 6.71 14.25
N ALA A 130 10.85 6.95 12.97
CA ALA A 130 10.01 7.78 12.11
C ALA A 130 8.55 7.32 12.05
N ALA A 131 7.65 8.26 12.32
CA ALA A 131 6.22 8.02 12.27
C ALA A 131 5.69 8.22 10.84
N LEU A 132 4.92 7.27 10.37
CA LEU A 132 4.16 7.36 9.12
C LEU A 132 2.68 7.25 9.48
N ALA A 133 2.01 8.40 9.58
CA ALA A 133 0.57 8.46 9.83
C ALA A 133 -0.21 8.08 8.56
N SER A 134 -1.39 7.48 8.72
CA SER A 134 -2.24 7.01 7.61
C SER A 134 -3.67 7.50 7.76
N PHE A 135 -4.32 7.86 6.64
CA PHE A 135 -5.64 8.48 6.59
C PHE A 135 -6.44 7.94 5.40
N ALA A 136 -7.77 7.81 5.58
CA ALA A 136 -8.66 7.43 4.50
C ALA A 136 -8.84 8.57 3.47
N ASP A 137 -8.82 9.83 3.91
CA ASP A 137 -9.04 10.99 3.05
C ASP A 137 -7.88 11.98 3.05
N GLU A 138 -7.76 12.70 1.93
CA GLU A 138 -6.67 13.65 1.72
C GLU A 138 -6.75 14.87 2.62
N HIS A 139 -7.94 15.33 2.93
CA HIS A 139 -8.13 16.52 3.75
C HIS A 139 -7.61 16.30 5.17
N SER A 140 -7.94 15.15 5.78
CA SER A 140 -7.44 14.76 7.09
C SER A 140 -5.91 14.62 7.10
N ALA A 141 -5.33 14.04 6.05
CA ALA A 141 -3.89 13.95 5.89
C ALA A 141 -3.22 15.33 5.79
N GLN A 142 -3.81 16.25 5.01
CA GLN A 142 -3.33 17.64 4.87
C GLN A 142 -3.42 18.42 6.19
N GLN A 143 -4.52 18.28 6.91
CA GLN A 143 -4.70 18.91 8.20
C GLN A 143 -3.65 18.43 9.21
N PHE A 144 -3.46 17.11 9.29
CA PHE A 144 -2.44 16.53 10.15
C PHE A 144 -1.02 16.98 9.76
N ALA A 145 -0.70 17.04 8.46
CA ALA A 145 0.58 17.54 7.98
C ALA A 145 0.82 19.02 8.32
N ALA A 146 -0.23 19.83 8.33
CA ALA A 146 -0.13 21.24 8.74
C ALA A 146 0.14 21.39 10.25
N GLU A 147 -0.41 20.50 11.07
CA GLU A 147 -0.28 20.53 12.54
C GLU A 147 1.05 19.92 13.02
N GLN A 148 1.43 18.77 12.45
CA GLN A 148 2.57 17.97 12.91
C GLN A 148 3.83 18.16 12.05
N GLY A 149 3.73 18.95 11.00
CA GLY A 149 4.75 19.03 9.97
C GLY A 149 4.75 17.78 9.07
N GLY A 150 5.35 17.90 7.91
CA GLY A 150 5.48 16.78 6.99
C GLY A 150 4.86 17.03 5.62
N LYS A 151 4.80 15.97 4.82
CA LYS A 151 4.26 15.98 3.46
C LYS A 151 3.26 14.85 3.29
N VAL A 152 2.15 15.15 2.61
CA VAL A 152 1.18 14.13 2.20
C VAL A 152 1.75 13.31 1.04
N LEU A 153 1.63 12.01 1.14
CA LEU A 153 2.16 11.01 0.22
C LEU A 153 1.07 10.01 -0.15
N ARG A 154 1.21 9.39 -1.30
CA ARG A 154 0.42 8.22 -1.69
C ARG A 154 1.25 6.95 -1.51
N PHE A 155 0.61 5.80 -1.55
CA PHE A 155 1.27 4.50 -1.46
C PHE A 155 2.48 4.37 -2.38
N ALA A 156 2.35 4.83 -3.64
CA ALA A 156 3.40 4.74 -4.65
C ALA A 156 4.60 5.67 -4.40
N ASP A 157 4.44 6.68 -3.54
CA ASP A 157 5.51 7.64 -3.19
C ASP A 157 6.41 7.12 -2.08
N ILE A 158 6.03 6.00 -1.43
CA ILE A 158 6.77 5.44 -0.30
C ILE A 158 7.76 4.41 -0.82
N ASP A 159 9.04 4.72 -0.70
CA ASP A 159 10.15 3.86 -1.07
C ASP A 159 11.15 3.68 0.09
N GLN A 160 12.13 2.80 -0.09
CA GLN A 160 13.17 2.53 0.91
C GLN A 160 14.00 3.79 1.23
N THR A 161 14.22 4.67 0.25
CA THR A 161 15.01 5.90 0.44
C THR A 161 14.27 6.87 1.35
N LEU A 162 12.96 7.03 1.15
CA LEU A 162 12.10 7.84 2.01
C LEU A 162 12.12 7.31 3.45
N LEU A 163 11.93 6.01 3.64
CA LEU A 163 11.92 5.40 4.98
C LEU A 163 13.25 5.57 5.70
N GLN A 164 14.37 5.39 5.01
CA GLN A 164 15.71 5.58 5.57
C GLN A 164 15.98 7.04 5.93
N SER A 165 15.57 7.99 5.07
CA SER A 165 15.76 9.41 5.34
C SER A 165 14.91 9.89 6.51
N ALA A 166 13.68 9.40 6.63
CA ALA A 166 12.81 9.68 7.77
C ALA A 166 13.41 9.16 9.09
N ALA A 167 13.94 7.94 9.10
CA ALA A 167 14.60 7.37 10.27
C ALA A 167 15.86 8.16 10.67
N SER A 168 16.69 8.59 9.71
CA SER A 168 17.91 9.34 9.95
C SER A 168 17.66 10.73 10.53
N ASN A 169 16.63 11.43 10.07
CA ASN A 169 16.25 12.75 10.57
C ASN A 169 15.87 12.72 12.06
N MET A 170 15.21 11.66 12.51
CA MET A 170 14.82 11.49 13.91
C MET A 170 16.04 11.25 14.81
N GLN A 171 17.04 10.49 14.36
CA GLN A 171 18.28 10.28 15.13
C GLN A 171 19.10 11.56 15.31
N GLY A 172 19.11 12.44 14.30
CA GLY A 172 19.77 13.75 14.39
C GLY A 172 19.13 14.68 15.44
N MET A 173 17.81 14.63 15.60
CA MET A 173 17.10 15.44 16.58
C MET A 173 17.30 14.97 18.02
N SER A 174 17.41 13.67 18.26
CA SER A 174 17.64 13.11 19.61
C SER A 174 19.03 13.42 20.16
N HIS A 175 20.06 13.57 19.32
CA HIS A 175 21.40 13.96 19.74
C HIS A 175 21.55 15.45 20.06
N GLY A 176 20.69 16.32 19.48
CA GLY A 176 20.72 17.76 19.73
C GLY A 176 20.16 18.18 21.11
N MET A 177 19.36 17.34 21.75
CA MET A 177 18.75 17.62 23.06
C MET A 177 19.61 17.25 24.27
N GLN A 178 20.74 16.57 24.09
CA GLN A 178 21.62 16.10 25.20
C GLN A 178 22.74 17.09 25.55
N HIS A 179 22.82 18.25 24.94
CA HIS A 179 23.89 19.24 25.15
C HIS A 179 23.40 20.58 25.72
N HIS A 180 22.36 20.58 26.56
CA HIS A 180 22.00 21.76 27.36
C HIS A 180 21.84 21.41 28.83
#